data_3a812f5607ec0390496ee5b25581f1bf
#
_entry.id   3a812f5607ec0390496ee5b25581f1bf
#
_cell.length_a   1.000
_cell.length_b   1.000
_cell.length_c   1.000
_cell.angle_alpha   90.00
_cell.angle_beta   90.00
_cell.angle_gamma   90.00
#
_symmetry.space_group_name_H-M   'P 1'
#
loop_
_entity.id
_entity.type
_entity.pdbx_description
1 polymer ?
#
loop_
_entity_poly.entity_id
_entity_poly.type
_entity_poly.pdbx_seq_one_letter_code
_entity_poly.pdbx_strand_id
1 'polypeptide(L)'
;LNLENVKVAIDNSKNKDGLEYGRTRITVSTVGVGIKKDEMNAIEWAAKELDVYLAWSLHSSIPKHRSEIMPINEKYSIDSLIPQLKKYYDQTKLPIFIEWICLEENMTDEHAKELIKIMKKVPSKLNLIEFNPLSNKDFKPASQENIDKFSKTIQDNGFLSLFRRSRGRDINASCGSLANKKTVGNG
;
A
#
# COMPACT_ATOMS: atom_id res chain seq x y z
N LEU A 1 16.68 -4.78 3.11
CA LEU A 1 15.37 -5.38 2.88
C LEU A 1 15.40 -6.82 3.41
N ASN A 2 14.34 -7.20 4.12
CA ASN A 2 14.25 -8.47 4.87
C ASN A 2 13.47 -9.53 4.07
N LEU A 3 13.79 -9.69 2.78
CA LEU A 3 12.99 -10.50 1.86
C LEU A 3 13.03 -12.00 2.19
N GLU A 4 14.20 -12.52 2.52
CA GLU A 4 14.36 -13.94 2.86
C GLU A 4 13.54 -14.32 4.11
N ASN A 5 13.56 -13.47 5.14
CA ASN A 5 12.75 -13.72 6.33
C ASN A 5 11.24 -13.57 6.05
N VAL A 6 10.84 -12.68 5.14
CA VAL A 6 9.45 -12.57 4.69
C VAL A 6 9.03 -13.86 3.98
N LYS A 7 9.90 -14.42 3.11
CA LYS A 7 9.62 -15.71 2.46
C LYS A 7 9.45 -16.81 3.48
N VAL A 8 10.38 -16.96 4.41
CA VAL A 8 10.30 -17.98 5.48
C VAL A 8 9.00 -17.84 6.28
N ALA A 9 8.61 -16.61 6.64
CA ALA A 9 7.37 -16.36 7.38
C ALA A 9 6.13 -16.78 6.57
N ILE A 10 6.12 -16.52 5.27
CA ILE A 10 5.01 -16.89 4.37
C ILE A 10 4.98 -18.41 4.17
N ASP A 11 6.12 -19.05 3.94
CA ASP A 11 6.22 -20.51 3.78
C ASP A 11 5.71 -21.22 5.04
N ASN A 12 6.11 -20.75 6.23
CA ASN A 12 5.60 -21.29 7.51
C ASN A 12 4.09 -21.06 7.66
N SER A 13 3.58 -19.91 7.21
CA SER A 13 2.14 -19.60 7.27
C SER A 13 1.32 -20.46 6.32
N LYS A 14 1.90 -20.90 5.20
CA LYS A 14 1.26 -21.78 4.21
C LYS A 14 1.41 -23.26 4.55
N ASN A 15 2.37 -23.61 5.40
CA ASN A 15 2.69 -25.00 5.71
C ASN A 15 1.48 -25.69 6.36
N LYS A 16 1.23 -26.95 5.97
CA LYS A 16 0.16 -27.80 6.53
C LYS A 16 0.38 -28.11 8.01
N ASP A 17 1.63 -28.21 8.44
CA ASP A 17 2.00 -28.39 9.85
C ASP A 17 2.04 -27.05 10.65
N GLY A 18 1.71 -25.95 9.99
CA GLY A 18 1.65 -24.60 10.56
C GLY A 18 0.24 -24.01 10.59
N LEU A 19 0.09 -22.77 10.05
CA LEU A 19 -1.21 -22.08 10.06
C LEU A 19 -2.13 -22.47 8.89
N GLU A 20 -1.61 -23.18 7.90
CA GLU A 20 -2.32 -23.65 6.70
C GLU A 20 -3.09 -22.51 5.97
N TYR A 21 -2.54 -21.31 5.92
CA TYR A 21 -3.17 -20.19 5.24
C TYR A 21 -3.08 -20.35 3.72
N GLY A 22 -4.22 -20.29 3.07
CA GLY A 22 -4.26 -20.18 1.61
C GLY A 22 -3.63 -18.87 1.13
N ARG A 23 -3.09 -18.89 -0.11
CA ARG A 23 -2.41 -17.75 -0.75
C ARG A 23 -3.22 -16.43 -0.73
N THR A 24 -4.55 -16.54 -0.71
CA THR A 24 -5.47 -15.39 -0.69
C THR A 24 -5.75 -14.84 0.71
N ARG A 25 -5.18 -15.44 1.76
CA ARG A 25 -5.27 -14.96 3.14
C ARG A 25 -4.02 -14.20 3.60
N ILE A 26 -3.00 -14.18 2.75
CA ILE A 26 -1.73 -13.51 3.05
C ILE A 26 -1.56 -12.33 2.12
N THR A 27 -1.18 -11.18 2.66
CA THR A 27 -0.88 -9.98 1.89
C THR A 27 0.47 -9.41 2.33
N VAL A 28 1.33 -9.12 1.37
CA VAL A 28 2.61 -8.45 1.60
C VAL A 28 2.52 -7.01 1.12
N SER A 29 2.85 -6.07 1.98
CA SER A 29 2.85 -4.64 1.65
C SER A 29 4.22 -4.18 1.19
N THR A 30 4.24 -3.32 0.17
CA THR A 30 5.47 -2.72 -0.36
C THR A 30 5.24 -1.29 -0.84
N VAL A 31 6.27 -0.48 -0.76
CA VAL A 31 6.33 0.85 -1.40
C VAL A 31 6.92 0.80 -2.82
N GLY A 32 7.34 -0.40 -3.27
CA GLY A 32 7.94 -0.60 -4.59
C GLY A 32 9.47 -0.47 -4.61
N VAL A 33 10.15 -0.76 -3.50
CA VAL A 33 11.63 -0.62 -3.41
C VAL A 33 12.34 -1.68 -4.26
N GLY A 34 13.35 -1.26 -5.01
CA GLY A 34 14.23 -2.19 -5.74
C GLY A 34 15.15 -2.99 -4.83
N ILE A 35 15.55 -4.17 -5.27
CA ILE A 35 16.60 -4.99 -4.66
C ILE A 35 17.88 -4.72 -5.43
N LYS A 36 19.00 -4.49 -4.74
CA LYS A 36 20.32 -4.33 -5.40
C LYS A 36 20.94 -5.66 -5.87
N LYS A 37 20.38 -6.79 -5.46
CA LYS A 37 20.89 -8.11 -5.78
C LYS A 37 20.20 -8.60 -7.06
N ASP A 38 20.97 -8.90 -8.09
CA ASP A 38 20.53 -9.48 -9.36
C ASP A 38 19.56 -8.62 -10.20
N GLU A 39 19.61 -7.27 -10.07
CA GLU A 39 18.77 -6.32 -10.85
C GLU A 39 17.24 -6.52 -10.71
N MET A 40 16.81 -7.52 -9.97
CA MET A 40 15.40 -7.80 -9.70
C MET A 40 14.88 -6.87 -8.60
N ASN A 41 13.70 -6.28 -8.77
CA ASN A 41 13.09 -5.49 -7.71
C ASN A 41 12.21 -6.36 -6.79
N ALA A 42 11.78 -5.76 -5.66
CA ALA A 42 11.00 -6.48 -4.67
C ALA A 42 9.67 -7.02 -5.20
N ILE A 43 9.05 -6.34 -6.18
CA ILE A 43 7.78 -6.77 -6.78
C ILE A 43 7.99 -7.99 -7.67
N GLU A 44 9.04 -8.00 -8.51
CA GLU A 44 9.38 -9.15 -9.36
C GLU A 44 9.78 -10.37 -8.53
N TRP A 45 10.57 -10.13 -7.49
CA TRP A 45 10.94 -11.19 -6.55
C TRP A 45 9.69 -11.77 -5.85
N ALA A 46 8.78 -10.91 -5.35
CA ALA A 46 7.56 -11.35 -4.70
C ALA A 46 6.63 -12.14 -5.64
N ALA A 47 6.57 -11.78 -6.92
CA ALA A 47 5.79 -12.51 -7.90
C ALA A 47 6.31 -13.94 -8.10
N LYS A 48 7.63 -14.10 -8.08
CA LYS A 48 8.29 -15.40 -8.30
C LYS A 48 8.28 -16.29 -7.06
N GLU A 49 8.53 -15.69 -5.89
CA GLU A 49 8.84 -16.47 -4.67
C GLU A 49 7.67 -16.58 -3.70
N LEU A 50 6.70 -15.67 -3.72
CA LEU A 50 5.70 -15.60 -2.65
C LEU A 50 4.31 -16.11 -3.04
N ASP A 51 3.83 -15.81 -4.23
CA ASP A 51 2.49 -16.16 -4.71
C ASP A 51 1.39 -15.89 -3.65
N VAL A 52 1.30 -14.63 -3.21
CA VAL A 52 0.31 -14.13 -2.25
C VAL A 52 -0.24 -12.77 -2.74
N TYR A 53 -1.20 -12.17 -2.05
CA TYR A 53 -1.60 -10.81 -2.39
C TYR A 53 -0.47 -9.81 -2.15
N LEU A 54 -0.37 -8.83 -3.06
CA LEU A 54 0.52 -7.69 -2.93
C LEU A 54 -0.29 -6.42 -2.66
N ALA A 55 0.10 -5.67 -1.65
CA ALA A 55 -0.42 -4.35 -1.35
C ALA A 55 0.65 -3.29 -1.69
N TRP A 56 0.31 -2.39 -2.61
CA TRP A 56 1.18 -1.29 -3.02
C TRP A 56 0.79 0.00 -2.31
N SER A 57 1.68 0.50 -1.46
CA SER A 57 1.53 1.80 -0.82
C SER A 57 1.75 2.91 -1.84
N LEU A 58 0.66 3.35 -2.49
CA LEU A 58 0.68 4.42 -3.50
C LEU A 58 0.51 5.79 -2.86
N HIS A 59 -0.54 5.97 -2.07
CA HIS A 59 -0.91 7.16 -1.28
C HIS A 59 -1.11 8.47 -2.06
N SER A 60 -0.65 8.57 -3.29
CA SER A 60 -0.96 9.63 -4.25
C SER A 60 -0.74 9.14 -5.69
N SER A 61 -1.63 9.51 -6.59
CA SER A 61 -1.54 9.25 -8.04
C SER A 61 -0.80 10.36 -8.79
N ILE A 62 -0.49 11.47 -8.12
CA ILE A 62 0.23 12.62 -8.67
C ILE A 62 1.70 12.51 -8.23
N PRO A 63 2.67 12.33 -9.16
CA PRO A 63 4.07 12.06 -8.83
C PRO A 63 4.69 13.09 -7.89
N LYS A 64 4.45 14.38 -8.11
CA LYS A 64 4.97 15.46 -7.24
C LYS A 64 4.46 15.30 -5.82
N HIS A 65 3.14 15.19 -5.63
CA HIS A 65 2.54 15.01 -4.32
C HIS A 65 2.94 13.68 -3.67
N ARG A 66 3.13 12.62 -4.48
CA ARG A 66 3.67 11.35 -3.94
C ARG A 66 5.08 11.51 -3.39
N SER A 67 5.93 12.31 -4.03
CA SER A 67 7.29 12.58 -3.52
C SER A 67 7.29 13.37 -2.22
N GLU A 68 6.32 14.24 -2.01
CA GLU A 68 6.14 14.99 -0.76
C GLU A 68 5.72 14.08 0.40
N ILE A 69 4.80 13.14 0.16
CA ILE A 69 4.36 12.15 1.15
C ILE A 69 5.40 11.03 1.33
N MET A 70 6.01 10.61 0.24
CA MET A 70 6.90 9.45 0.15
C MET A 70 8.13 9.76 -0.70
N PRO A 71 9.21 10.30 -0.12
CA PRO A 71 10.42 10.68 -0.88
C PRO A 71 11.04 9.53 -1.68
N ILE A 72 10.76 8.28 -1.34
CA ILE A 72 11.19 7.10 -2.10
C ILE A 72 10.68 7.10 -3.56
N ASN A 73 9.64 7.88 -3.86
CA ASN A 73 9.10 8.05 -5.21
C ASN A 73 10.11 8.65 -6.20
N GLU A 74 11.04 9.46 -5.73
CA GLU A 74 12.09 10.04 -6.58
C GLU A 74 12.97 8.94 -7.20
N LYS A 75 13.18 7.87 -6.46
CA LYS A 75 13.98 6.72 -6.92
C LYS A 75 13.13 5.67 -7.61
N TYR A 76 11.91 5.46 -7.17
CA TYR A 76 11.00 4.43 -7.68
C TYR A 76 9.66 5.09 -8.03
N SER A 77 9.62 5.72 -9.21
CA SER A 77 8.45 6.47 -9.68
C SER A 77 7.25 5.58 -9.96
N ILE A 78 6.06 6.16 -9.93
CA ILE A 78 4.81 5.48 -10.29
C ILE A 78 4.95 4.78 -11.65
N ASP A 79 5.47 5.48 -12.66
CA ASP A 79 5.59 4.95 -14.02
C ASP A 79 6.56 3.77 -14.09
N SER A 80 7.62 3.76 -13.28
CA SER A 80 8.56 2.62 -13.21
C SER A 80 7.97 1.40 -12.53
N LEU A 81 6.99 1.58 -11.62
CA LEU A 81 6.37 0.50 -10.86
C LEU A 81 5.19 -0.16 -11.59
N ILE A 82 4.43 0.59 -12.39
CA ILE A 82 3.25 0.08 -13.10
C ILE A 82 3.55 -1.18 -13.94
N PRO A 83 4.60 -1.23 -14.78
CA PRO A 83 4.92 -2.43 -15.56
C PRO A 83 5.20 -3.66 -14.68
N GLN A 84 5.82 -3.44 -13.54
CA GLN A 84 6.19 -4.49 -12.59
C GLN A 84 4.97 -5.04 -11.84
N LEU A 85 4.05 -4.16 -11.44
CA LEU A 85 2.77 -4.56 -10.84
C LEU A 85 1.90 -5.33 -11.82
N LYS A 86 1.90 -4.91 -13.11
CA LYS A 86 1.21 -5.64 -14.17
C LYS A 86 1.81 -7.04 -14.34
N LYS A 87 3.14 -7.16 -14.39
CA LYS A 87 3.86 -8.44 -14.48
C LYS A 87 3.55 -9.34 -13.27
N TYR A 88 3.47 -8.75 -12.05
CA TYR A 88 3.03 -9.47 -10.85
C TYR A 88 1.64 -10.10 -11.06
N TYR A 89 0.67 -9.29 -11.50
CA TYR A 89 -0.67 -9.79 -11.80
C TYR A 89 -0.66 -10.88 -12.89
N ASP A 90 0.10 -10.68 -13.98
CA ASP A 90 0.18 -11.63 -15.08
C ASP A 90 0.71 -13.01 -14.62
N GLN A 91 1.61 -13.04 -13.64
CA GLN A 91 2.16 -14.26 -13.06
C GLN A 91 1.25 -14.90 -12.01
N THR A 92 0.74 -14.12 -11.08
CA THR A 92 0.00 -14.64 -9.92
C THR A 92 -1.51 -14.72 -10.15
N LYS A 93 -2.05 -13.94 -11.08
CA LYS A 93 -3.50 -13.69 -11.30
C LYS A 93 -4.21 -13.10 -10.06
N LEU A 94 -3.44 -12.56 -9.12
CA LEU A 94 -3.96 -11.89 -7.94
C LEU A 94 -3.99 -10.36 -8.17
N PRO A 95 -5.15 -9.71 -8.04
CA PRO A 95 -5.21 -8.26 -8.17
C PRO A 95 -4.39 -7.57 -7.08
N ILE A 96 -3.79 -6.43 -7.44
CA ILE A 96 -3.01 -5.61 -6.51
C ILE A 96 -3.95 -4.85 -5.57
N PHE A 97 -3.66 -4.82 -4.28
CA PHE A 97 -4.28 -3.87 -3.38
C PHE A 97 -3.52 -2.54 -3.44
N ILE A 98 -4.18 -1.47 -3.87
CA ILE A 98 -3.64 -0.11 -3.79
C ILE A 98 -4.00 0.44 -2.43
N GLU A 99 -3.00 0.66 -1.58
CA GLU A 99 -3.16 1.28 -0.27
C GLU A 99 -3.10 2.80 -0.43
N TRP A 100 -4.10 3.49 0.09
CA TRP A 100 -4.25 4.93 -0.03
C TRP A 100 -4.65 5.55 1.30
N ILE A 101 -3.76 6.32 1.88
CA ILE A 101 -4.03 7.07 3.10
C ILE A 101 -4.89 8.29 2.78
N CYS A 102 -5.97 8.51 3.53
CA CYS A 102 -6.94 9.58 3.26
C CYS A 102 -6.49 10.89 3.92
N LEU A 103 -5.82 11.72 3.14
CA LEU A 103 -5.40 13.08 3.51
C LEU A 103 -6.31 14.11 2.83
N GLU A 104 -6.47 15.29 3.44
CA GLU A 104 -7.24 16.38 2.85
C GLU A 104 -6.76 16.71 1.43
N GLU A 105 -5.43 16.69 1.24
CA GLU A 105 -4.78 17.09 -0.01
C GLU A 105 -4.91 16.07 -1.14
N ASN A 106 -5.13 14.78 -0.84
CA ASN A 106 -5.14 13.72 -1.84
C ASN A 106 -6.53 13.14 -2.18
N MET A 107 -7.60 13.63 -1.53
CA MET A 107 -8.98 13.22 -1.81
C MET A 107 -9.66 14.18 -2.81
N THR A 108 -8.97 14.53 -3.88
CA THR A 108 -9.44 15.46 -4.91
C THR A 108 -9.86 14.75 -6.20
N ASP A 109 -10.67 15.44 -7.02
CA ASP A 109 -11.12 14.91 -8.31
C ASP A 109 -9.93 14.66 -9.28
N GLU A 110 -8.84 15.44 -9.17
CA GLU A 110 -7.63 15.22 -9.95
C GLU A 110 -6.94 13.92 -9.55
N HIS A 111 -6.75 13.69 -8.25
CA HIS A 111 -6.18 12.44 -7.74
C HIS A 111 -7.03 11.22 -8.14
N ALA A 112 -8.36 11.34 -8.09
CA ALA A 112 -9.24 10.25 -8.51
C ALA A 112 -9.08 9.93 -10.00
N LYS A 113 -9.02 10.95 -10.88
CA LYS A 113 -8.82 10.77 -12.33
C LYS A 113 -7.49 10.09 -12.64
N GLU A 114 -6.39 10.54 -12.04
CA GLU A 114 -5.08 9.92 -12.25
C GLU A 114 -5.01 8.50 -11.67
N LEU A 115 -5.62 8.26 -10.50
CA LEU A 115 -5.71 6.91 -9.92
C LEU A 115 -6.47 5.95 -10.84
N ILE A 116 -7.59 6.39 -11.42
CA ILE A 116 -8.36 5.59 -12.39
C ILE A 116 -7.50 5.20 -13.59
N LYS A 117 -6.64 6.11 -14.11
CA LYS A 117 -5.71 5.78 -15.20
C LYS A 117 -4.71 4.69 -14.79
N ILE A 118 -4.23 4.73 -13.56
CA ILE A 118 -3.34 3.69 -13.01
C ILE A 118 -4.10 2.36 -12.90
N MET A 119 -5.30 2.36 -12.31
CA MET A 119 -6.11 1.16 -12.10
C MET A 119 -6.55 0.49 -13.43
N LYS A 120 -6.71 1.27 -14.50
CA LYS A 120 -6.95 0.74 -15.85
C LYS A 120 -5.75 -0.02 -16.42
N LYS A 121 -4.52 0.31 -16.00
CA LYS A 121 -3.29 -0.35 -16.45
C LYS A 121 -2.95 -1.60 -15.63
N VAL A 122 -3.37 -1.64 -14.36
CA VAL A 122 -3.04 -2.70 -13.39
C VAL A 122 -4.32 -3.19 -12.74
N PRO A 123 -4.72 -4.46 -12.93
CA PRO A 123 -5.87 -5.04 -12.22
C PRO A 123 -5.69 -4.91 -10.71
N SER A 124 -6.53 -4.10 -10.09
CA SER A 124 -6.33 -3.68 -8.71
C SER A 124 -7.63 -3.38 -7.98
N LYS A 125 -7.53 -3.32 -6.65
CA LYS A 125 -8.59 -2.90 -5.72
C LYS A 125 -8.04 -1.79 -4.86
N LEU A 126 -8.85 -0.79 -4.55
CA LEU A 126 -8.46 0.34 -3.71
C LEU A 126 -8.82 0.08 -2.24
N ASN A 127 -7.84 0.22 -1.35
CA ASN A 127 -8.01 0.27 0.08
C ASN A 127 -7.75 1.70 0.57
N LEU A 128 -8.80 2.41 0.92
CA LEU A 128 -8.73 3.71 1.59
C LEU A 128 -8.46 3.49 3.07
N ILE A 129 -7.40 4.11 3.59
CA ILE A 129 -6.96 3.97 4.98
C ILE A 129 -7.16 5.30 5.68
N GLU A 130 -7.89 5.28 6.78
CA GLU A 130 -8.06 6.46 7.61
C GLU A 130 -6.72 6.96 8.17
N PHE A 131 -6.41 8.25 7.96
CA PHE A 131 -5.18 8.85 8.49
C PHE A 131 -5.26 9.03 10.01
N ASN A 132 -4.17 8.66 10.68
CA ASN A 132 -4.01 8.94 12.11
C ASN A 132 -3.06 10.12 12.32
N PRO A 133 -3.56 11.29 12.76
CA PRO A 133 -2.75 12.51 12.91
C PRO A 133 -1.67 12.42 13.99
N LEU A 134 -1.70 11.40 14.86
CA LEU A 134 -0.64 11.20 15.86
C LEU A 134 0.72 10.81 15.25
N SER A 135 0.74 10.32 14.03
CA SER A 135 1.96 9.86 13.36
C SER A 135 2.72 10.98 12.64
N ASN A 136 2.03 12.00 12.15
CA ASN A 136 2.62 13.17 11.52
C ASN A 136 1.67 14.37 11.63
N LYS A 137 2.14 15.50 12.14
CA LYS A 137 1.35 16.72 12.36
C LYS A 137 1.25 17.61 11.12
N ASP A 138 2.04 17.33 10.08
CA ASP A 138 2.12 18.15 8.87
C ASP A 138 0.95 17.87 7.91
N PHE A 139 0.28 16.73 8.07
CA PHE A 139 -0.85 16.33 7.24
C PHE A 139 -2.17 16.36 8.02
N LYS A 140 -3.26 16.63 7.30
CA LYS A 140 -4.60 16.64 7.87
C LYS A 140 -5.43 15.46 7.36
N PRO A 141 -6.24 14.84 8.23
CA PRO A 141 -7.17 13.80 7.80
C PRO A 141 -8.23 14.37 6.87
N ALA A 142 -8.58 13.62 5.85
CA ALA A 142 -9.71 13.96 4.99
C ALA A 142 -11.05 13.87 5.75
N SER A 143 -12.02 14.70 5.36
CA SER A 143 -13.39 14.58 5.85
C SER A 143 -14.04 13.29 5.32
N GLN A 144 -15.03 12.77 6.06
CA GLN A 144 -15.78 11.59 5.60
C GLN A 144 -16.49 11.85 4.26
N GLU A 145 -17.02 13.05 4.06
CA GLU A 145 -17.66 13.46 2.81
C GLU A 145 -16.71 13.35 1.61
N ASN A 146 -15.46 13.85 1.75
CA ASN A 146 -14.44 13.75 0.70
C ASN A 146 -14.05 12.30 0.43
N ILE A 147 -13.93 11.47 1.49
CA ILE A 147 -13.64 10.04 1.36
C ILE A 147 -14.77 9.34 0.58
N ASP A 148 -16.03 9.62 0.92
CA ASP A 148 -17.18 8.99 0.28
C ASP A 148 -17.30 9.43 -1.18
N LYS A 149 -17.12 10.73 -1.48
CA LYS A 149 -17.10 11.26 -2.84
C LYS A 149 -16.00 10.61 -3.68
N PHE A 150 -14.79 10.53 -3.15
CA PHE A 150 -13.63 9.91 -3.83
C PHE A 150 -13.89 8.43 -4.09
N SER A 151 -14.32 7.68 -3.07
CA SER A 151 -14.67 6.27 -3.18
C SER A 151 -15.75 6.03 -4.23
N LYS A 152 -16.81 6.85 -4.22
CA LYS A 152 -17.88 6.79 -5.22
C LYS A 152 -17.35 7.02 -6.62
N THR A 153 -16.50 8.03 -6.83
CA THR A 153 -15.90 8.29 -8.15
C THR A 153 -15.12 7.06 -8.68
N ILE A 154 -14.37 6.37 -7.81
CA ILE A 154 -13.66 5.14 -8.17
C ILE A 154 -14.63 4.01 -8.52
N GLN A 155 -15.70 3.83 -7.73
CA GLN A 155 -16.72 2.79 -7.95
C GLN A 155 -17.53 3.04 -9.22
N ASP A 156 -17.93 4.28 -9.51
CA ASP A 156 -18.67 4.67 -10.72
C ASP A 156 -17.82 4.40 -12.00
N ASN A 157 -16.49 4.28 -11.88
CA ASN A 157 -15.58 3.87 -12.95
C ASN A 157 -15.30 2.35 -12.98
N GLY A 158 -16.05 1.54 -12.22
CA GLY A 158 -16.01 0.08 -12.26
C GLY A 158 -14.93 -0.57 -11.39
N PHE A 159 -14.33 0.17 -10.46
CA PHE A 159 -13.32 -0.35 -9.56
C PHE A 159 -13.84 -0.56 -8.14
N LEU A 160 -13.34 -1.60 -7.46
CA LEU A 160 -13.64 -1.82 -6.05
C LEU A 160 -12.85 -0.85 -5.19
N SER A 161 -13.56 -0.09 -4.34
CA SER A 161 -13.01 0.78 -3.31
C SER A 161 -13.54 0.36 -1.95
N LEU A 162 -12.63 0.08 -1.01
CA LEU A 162 -12.92 -0.32 0.36
C LEU A 162 -12.34 0.73 1.31
N PHE A 163 -13.09 1.10 2.35
CA PHE A 163 -12.61 2.00 3.38
C PHE A 163 -12.33 1.25 4.68
N ARG A 164 -11.10 1.37 5.19
CA ARG A 164 -10.66 0.78 6.45
C ARG A 164 -10.52 1.87 7.51
N ARG A 165 -11.41 1.83 8.49
CA ARG A 165 -11.27 2.67 9.69
C ARG A 165 -10.09 2.19 10.53
N SER A 166 -9.33 3.13 11.05
CA SER A 166 -8.25 2.85 12.00
C SER A 166 -8.84 2.28 13.29
N ARG A 167 -8.34 1.13 13.72
CA ARG A 167 -8.68 0.53 15.02
C ARG A 167 -7.58 0.86 16.04
N GLY A 168 -7.94 0.97 17.31
CA GLY A 168 -6.97 1.19 18.39
C GLY A 168 -6.49 2.64 18.52
N ARG A 169 -7.28 3.63 18.09
CA ARG A 169 -6.99 5.06 18.33
C ARG A 169 -6.93 5.40 19.81
N ASP A 170 -7.81 4.81 20.59
CA ASP A 170 -7.96 4.95 22.04
C ASP A 170 -6.74 4.45 22.82
N ILE A 171 -6.01 3.49 22.24
CA ILE A 171 -4.81 2.90 22.87
C ILE A 171 -3.50 3.25 22.14
N ASN A 172 -3.51 4.23 21.23
CA ASN A 172 -2.36 4.63 20.41
C ASN A 172 -1.68 3.46 19.67
N ALA A 173 -2.44 2.46 19.24
CA ALA A 173 -1.96 1.25 18.58
C ALA A 173 -2.15 1.28 17.05
N SER A 174 -2.19 2.47 16.44
CA SER A 174 -2.27 2.60 14.99
C SER A 174 -0.90 2.49 14.32
N CYS A 175 -0.89 2.22 13.03
CA CYS A 175 0.34 2.08 12.23
C CYS A 175 1.24 3.31 12.40
N GLY A 176 2.52 3.11 12.71
CA GLY A 176 3.49 4.17 12.98
C GLY A 176 3.52 4.69 14.43
N SER A 177 2.53 4.38 15.27
CA SER A 177 2.48 4.89 16.65
C SER A 177 3.62 4.39 17.54
N LEU A 178 4.15 3.20 17.27
CA LEU A 178 5.24 2.61 18.05
C LEU A 178 6.61 3.22 17.73
N ALA A 179 6.79 3.81 16.56
CA ALA A 179 8.07 4.41 16.16
C ALA A 179 8.40 5.70 16.92
N ASN A 180 7.39 6.40 17.46
CA ASN A 180 7.55 7.67 18.17
C ASN A 180 7.82 7.53 19.68
N LYS A 181 7.87 6.30 20.20
CA LYS A 181 8.32 6.05 21.58
C LYS A 181 9.85 5.89 21.66
N LYS A 182 10.64 6.77 21.01
CA LYS A 182 12.03 6.95 21.36
C LYS A 182 12.10 7.81 22.64
N THR A 183 12.23 7.10 23.76
CA THR A 183 13.05 7.47 24.92
C THR A 183 13.03 8.96 25.30
N VAL A 184 12.11 9.34 26.16
CA VAL A 184 12.50 10.19 27.28
C VAL A 184 13.35 9.29 28.17
N GLY A 185 14.66 9.32 27.96
CA GLY A 185 15.60 8.68 28.84
C GLY A 185 15.53 9.41 30.19
N ASN A 186 15.30 8.64 31.22
CA ASN A 186 15.54 9.09 32.57
C ASN A 186 17.01 9.52 32.69
N GLY A 187 17.24 10.82 32.88
CA GLY A 187 18.44 11.35 33.52
C GLY A 187 18.28 11.27 35.03
#